data_7816d85c8dffacf4cdfaa10e010c6aa7
#
_entry.id   7816d85c8dffacf4cdfaa10e010c6aa7
#
_cell.length_a   1.000
_cell.length_b   1.000
_cell.length_c   1.000
_cell.angle_alpha   90.00
_cell.angle_beta   90.00
_cell.angle_gamma   90.00
#
_symmetry.space_group_name_H-M   'P 1'
#
loop_
_entity.id
_entity.type
_entity.pdbx_description
1 polymer ?
#
loop_
_entity_poly.entity_id
_entity_poly.type
_entity_poly.pdbx_seq_one_letter_code
_entity_poly.pdbx_strand_id
1 'polypeptide(L)'
;MIRRMSTTFAEPTWGEVDPTALRRILVVSPHFDDAAMGAGHLIASYDDTTVVTVLGGRPPAYPEVPSEWDALGGFVAGDDVVAARREEDAAAMEVLGSGYEWLEFSDHQYLAPPDRPTPSDVAPVLAVTIAEFDPTAVFFPMGLGNPDHVMVHDACLLVRQEQPEREWFCYEDHGYKHIPGLLAWRVAKLLRAQPWPTPAIVPHVPDEELKRRAIWCYTSQIAPLEQEHALSARIEGRVPEQFWHLAPPPAGWEGMADLI
;
A
#
# COMPACT_ATOMS: atom_id res chain seq x y z
N MET A 1 3.20 51.39 -29.77
CA MET A 1 2.63 51.08 -28.44
C MET A 1 2.20 49.60 -28.50
N ILE A 2 3.10 48.70 -28.11
CA ILE A 2 2.87 47.25 -28.15
C ILE A 2 2.23 46.86 -26.83
N ARG A 3 0.93 46.47 -26.85
CA ARG A 3 0.28 45.87 -25.68
C ARG A 3 0.94 44.54 -25.39
N ARG A 4 1.68 44.45 -24.28
CA ARG A 4 2.04 43.15 -23.68
C ARG A 4 0.76 42.48 -23.21
N MET A 5 0.34 41.44 -23.95
CA MET A 5 -0.61 40.47 -23.40
C MET A 5 0.14 39.67 -22.33
N SER A 6 -0.17 39.93 -21.08
CA SER A 6 0.23 39.06 -19.96
C SER A 6 -0.63 37.80 -20.04
N THR A 7 -0.18 36.80 -20.76
CA THR A 7 -0.65 35.43 -20.56
C THR A 7 0.05 34.93 -19.29
N THR A 8 -0.60 35.06 -18.14
CA THR A 8 -0.28 34.23 -16.99
C THR A 8 -0.64 32.78 -17.38
N PHE A 9 0.35 32.07 -17.89
CA PHE A 9 0.27 30.63 -17.88
C PHE A 9 0.28 30.24 -16.39
N ALA A 10 -0.82 29.71 -15.88
CA ALA A 10 -0.78 28.95 -14.65
C ALA A 10 0.23 27.83 -14.90
N GLU A 11 1.31 27.77 -14.11
CA GLU A 11 2.25 26.65 -14.20
C GLU A 11 1.41 25.38 -13.98
N PRO A 12 1.52 24.35 -14.85
CA PRO A 12 0.82 23.12 -14.65
C PRO A 12 1.27 22.51 -13.32
N THR A 13 0.34 22.32 -12.39
CA THR A 13 0.57 21.67 -11.11
C THR A 13 0.63 20.15 -11.33
N TRP A 14 1.75 19.69 -11.85
CA TRP A 14 1.97 18.29 -12.16
C TRP A 14 1.90 17.44 -10.90
N GLY A 15 1.00 16.45 -10.90
CA GLY A 15 0.84 15.48 -9.82
C GLY A 15 0.03 15.97 -8.62
N GLU A 16 -0.46 17.21 -8.58
CA GLU A 16 -1.39 17.63 -7.53
C GLU A 16 -2.71 16.86 -7.62
N VAL A 17 -3.14 16.32 -6.49
CA VAL A 17 -4.40 15.59 -6.37
C VAL A 17 -5.48 16.54 -5.86
N ASP A 18 -6.64 16.54 -6.52
CA ASP A 18 -7.79 17.31 -6.05
C ASP A 18 -8.25 16.75 -4.68
N PRO A 19 -8.26 17.55 -3.61
CA PRO A 19 -8.72 17.10 -2.30
C PRO A 19 -10.13 16.52 -2.32
N THR A 20 -10.99 16.92 -3.28
CA THR A 20 -12.35 16.37 -3.40
C THR A 20 -12.37 14.90 -3.83
N ALA A 21 -11.30 14.42 -4.44
CA ALA A 21 -11.10 13.01 -4.76
C ALA A 21 -10.78 12.15 -3.53
N LEU A 22 -10.38 12.78 -2.41
CA LEU A 22 -9.92 12.12 -1.19
C LEU A 22 -10.95 12.15 -0.04
N ARG A 23 -12.25 12.14 -0.36
CA ARG A 23 -13.31 12.24 0.65
C ARG A 23 -13.55 10.97 1.43
N ARG A 24 -13.36 9.82 0.79
CA ARG A 24 -13.43 8.49 1.39
C ARG A 24 -12.29 7.66 0.82
N ILE A 25 -11.39 7.24 1.69
CA ILE A 25 -10.15 6.57 1.31
C ILE A 25 -10.19 5.13 1.76
N LEU A 26 -9.82 4.23 0.85
CA LEU A 26 -9.50 2.84 1.20
C LEU A 26 -8.02 2.59 0.93
N VAL A 27 -7.31 2.06 1.92
CA VAL A 27 -5.91 1.68 1.79
C VAL A 27 -5.80 0.16 1.85
N VAL A 28 -5.33 -0.45 0.77
CA VAL A 28 -5.08 -1.89 0.70
C VAL A 28 -3.69 -2.19 1.24
N SER A 29 -3.60 -3.04 2.26
CA SER A 29 -2.35 -3.49 2.87
C SER A 29 -2.10 -4.96 2.53
N PRO A 30 -0.92 -5.36 2.04
CA PRO A 30 -0.57 -6.77 1.89
C PRO A 30 -0.59 -7.50 3.24
N HIS A 31 0.21 -7.04 4.21
CA HIS A 31 0.26 -7.51 5.58
C HIS A 31 -0.22 -6.42 6.53
N PHE A 32 -0.27 -6.69 7.82
CA PHE A 32 -0.86 -5.80 8.81
C PHE A 32 -0.16 -4.44 8.94
N ASP A 33 1.15 -4.37 8.81
CA ASP A 33 1.99 -3.20 9.08
C ASP A 33 2.27 -2.31 7.87
N ASP A 34 2.07 -2.83 6.64
CA ASP A 34 2.48 -2.16 5.39
C ASP A 34 1.79 -0.81 5.16
N ALA A 35 0.48 -0.73 5.41
CA ALA A 35 -0.27 0.52 5.25
C ALA A 35 0.18 1.59 6.26
N ALA A 36 0.40 1.22 7.52
CA ALA A 36 0.89 2.14 8.55
C ALA A 36 2.29 2.68 8.20
N MET A 37 3.16 1.82 7.66
CA MET A 37 4.50 2.21 7.24
C MET A 37 4.51 3.04 5.95
N GLY A 38 3.73 2.63 4.94
CA GLY A 38 3.73 3.23 3.61
C GLY A 38 2.86 4.48 3.46
N ALA A 39 1.77 4.57 4.25
CA ALA A 39 0.73 5.59 4.12
C ALA A 39 0.18 6.10 5.47
N GLY A 40 0.90 5.95 6.58
CA GLY A 40 0.42 6.30 7.93
C GLY A 40 0.05 7.77 8.10
N HIS A 41 0.81 8.70 7.51
CA HIS A 41 0.47 10.12 7.53
C HIS A 41 -0.80 10.42 6.72
N LEU A 42 -0.94 9.78 5.56
CA LEU A 42 -2.16 9.88 4.75
C LEU A 42 -3.36 9.39 5.55
N ILE A 43 -3.28 8.18 6.12
CA ILE A 43 -4.34 7.55 6.90
C ILE A 43 -4.79 8.48 8.03
N ALA A 44 -3.85 9.01 8.81
CA ALA A 44 -4.13 9.90 9.94
C ALA A 44 -4.65 11.29 9.54
N SER A 45 -4.55 11.66 8.27
CA SER A 45 -4.97 12.99 7.78
C SER A 45 -6.43 13.06 7.34
N TYR A 46 -7.12 11.92 7.22
CA TYR A 46 -8.48 11.85 6.68
C TYR A 46 -9.40 11.02 7.58
N ASP A 47 -10.50 11.61 8.02
CA ASP A 47 -11.44 10.99 8.97
C ASP A 47 -12.18 9.77 8.38
N ASP A 48 -12.47 9.75 7.07
CA ASP A 48 -13.17 8.66 6.38
C ASP A 48 -12.14 7.78 5.65
N THR A 49 -11.30 7.11 6.43
CA THR A 49 -10.26 6.19 5.94
C THR A 49 -10.47 4.80 6.53
N THR A 50 -10.33 3.78 5.68
CA THR A 50 -10.35 2.37 6.10
C THR A 50 -9.16 1.64 5.50
N VAL A 51 -8.49 0.81 6.30
CA VAL A 51 -7.41 -0.08 5.87
C VAL A 51 -7.97 -1.49 5.68
N VAL A 52 -7.69 -2.09 4.52
CA VAL A 52 -8.04 -3.48 4.23
C VAL A 52 -6.76 -4.31 4.12
N THR A 53 -6.52 -5.18 5.10
CA THR A 53 -5.38 -6.09 5.08
C THR A 53 -5.74 -7.38 4.35
N VAL A 54 -5.06 -7.65 3.24
CA VAL A 54 -5.38 -8.79 2.36
C VAL A 54 -4.98 -10.11 3.00
N LEU A 55 -3.76 -10.22 3.50
CA LEU A 55 -3.22 -11.45 4.09
C LEU A 55 -3.41 -11.48 5.61
N GLY A 56 -4.64 -11.18 6.02
CA GLY A 56 -5.04 -11.16 7.43
C GLY A 56 -5.62 -12.49 7.93
N GLY A 57 -5.73 -13.51 7.08
CA GLY A 57 -6.36 -14.79 7.38
C GLY A 57 -5.46 -15.76 8.13
N ARG A 58 -6.08 -16.59 8.96
CA ARG A 58 -5.37 -17.69 9.62
C ARG A 58 -5.03 -18.78 8.62
N PRO A 59 -3.81 -19.35 8.69
CA PRO A 59 -3.47 -20.51 7.88
C PRO A 59 -4.30 -21.74 8.32
N PRO A 60 -4.50 -22.72 7.43
CA PRO A 60 -5.15 -23.98 7.78
C PRO A 60 -4.47 -24.71 8.95
N ALA A 61 -3.16 -24.56 9.07
CA ALA A 61 -2.35 -25.03 10.19
C ALA A 61 -1.07 -24.20 10.28
N TYR A 62 -0.65 -23.84 11.49
CA TYR A 62 0.68 -23.28 11.72
C TYR A 62 1.74 -24.39 11.63
N PRO A 63 2.97 -24.08 11.17
CA PRO A 63 4.07 -25.03 11.16
C PRO A 63 4.46 -25.42 12.59
N GLU A 64 4.93 -26.68 12.77
CA GLU A 64 5.42 -27.16 14.08
C GLU A 64 6.60 -26.32 14.62
N VAL A 65 7.40 -25.77 13.71
CA VAL A 65 8.48 -24.84 14.04
C VAL A 65 8.12 -23.50 13.43
N PRO A 66 8.05 -22.41 14.22
CA PRO A 66 7.79 -21.09 13.69
C PRO A 66 8.79 -20.72 12.58
N SER A 67 8.33 -19.92 11.62
CA SER A 67 9.22 -19.32 10.63
C SER A 67 10.31 -18.48 11.32
N GLU A 68 11.40 -18.20 10.64
CA GLU A 68 12.43 -17.29 11.18
C GLU A 68 11.84 -15.91 11.52
N TRP A 69 10.93 -15.43 10.69
CA TRP A 69 10.22 -14.17 10.92
C TRP A 69 9.37 -14.20 12.19
N ASP A 70 8.57 -15.26 12.37
CA ASP A 70 7.74 -15.39 13.56
C ASP A 70 8.56 -15.60 14.83
N ALA A 71 9.63 -16.39 14.75
CA ALA A 71 10.54 -16.59 15.88
C ALA A 71 11.24 -15.29 16.31
N LEU A 72 11.66 -14.45 15.36
CA LEU A 72 12.19 -13.11 15.64
C LEU A 72 11.12 -12.18 16.25
N GLY A 73 9.87 -12.36 15.86
CA GLY A 73 8.69 -11.69 16.46
C GLY A 73 8.33 -12.18 17.86
N GLY A 74 9.02 -13.21 18.37
CA GLY A 74 8.84 -13.76 19.71
C GLY A 74 7.84 -14.90 19.81
N PHE A 75 7.33 -15.41 18.69
CA PHE A 75 6.38 -16.54 18.67
C PHE A 75 7.07 -17.89 18.84
N VAL A 76 6.35 -18.80 19.48
CA VAL A 76 6.76 -20.19 19.68
C VAL A 76 5.72 -21.15 19.09
N ALA A 77 6.08 -22.42 19.00
CA ALA A 77 5.17 -23.46 18.50
C ALA A 77 3.85 -23.50 19.28
N GLY A 78 2.74 -23.44 18.55
CA GLY A 78 1.40 -23.48 19.11
C GLY A 78 0.75 -22.09 19.32
N ASP A 79 1.48 -21.00 19.11
CA ASP A 79 0.90 -19.66 19.17
C ASP A 79 -0.02 -19.38 17.98
N ASP A 80 -1.11 -18.64 18.23
CA ASP A 80 -1.97 -18.08 17.17
C ASP A 80 -1.39 -16.72 16.72
N VAL A 81 -0.42 -16.79 15.81
CA VAL A 81 0.33 -15.62 15.30
C VAL A 81 -0.61 -14.58 14.69
N VAL A 82 -1.58 -15.01 13.88
CA VAL A 82 -2.52 -14.09 13.22
C VAL A 82 -3.41 -13.40 14.23
N ALA A 83 -3.88 -14.11 15.27
CA ALA A 83 -4.69 -13.48 16.32
C ALA A 83 -3.91 -12.34 17.02
N ALA A 84 -2.65 -12.60 17.39
CA ALA A 84 -1.80 -11.58 18.02
C ALA A 84 -1.57 -10.38 17.08
N ARG A 85 -1.27 -10.63 15.80
CA ARG A 85 -1.06 -9.56 14.82
C ARG A 85 -2.34 -8.76 14.50
N ARG A 86 -3.51 -9.38 14.56
CA ARG A 86 -4.80 -8.66 14.47
C ARG A 86 -5.00 -7.70 15.64
N GLU A 87 -4.58 -8.08 16.86
CA GLU A 87 -4.62 -7.18 18.02
C GLU A 87 -3.65 -5.99 17.86
N GLU A 88 -2.45 -6.24 17.35
CA GLU A 88 -1.47 -5.20 17.03
C GLU A 88 -1.98 -4.23 15.98
N ASP A 89 -2.59 -4.74 14.90
CA ASP A 89 -3.15 -3.95 13.81
C ASP A 89 -4.34 -3.10 14.28
N ALA A 90 -5.26 -3.69 15.02
CA ALA A 90 -6.38 -2.94 15.61
C ALA A 90 -5.88 -1.78 16.48
N ALA A 91 -4.85 -2.00 17.30
CA ALA A 91 -4.24 -0.94 18.11
C ALA A 91 -3.55 0.14 17.27
N ALA A 92 -2.89 -0.25 16.17
CA ALA A 92 -2.27 0.70 15.24
C ALA A 92 -3.32 1.55 14.52
N MET A 93 -4.41 0.95 14.07
CA MET A 93 -5.52 1.65 13.41
C MET A 93 -6.25 2.58 14.39
N GLU A 94 -6.41 2.21 15.66
CA GLU A 94 -6.93 3.12 16.69
C GLU A 94 -6.03 4.36 16.85
N VAL A 95 -4.71 4.18 16.86
CA VAL A 95 -3.75 5.30 16.92
C VAL A 95 -3.87 6.21 15.70
N LEU A 96 -4.06 5.66 14.50
CA LEU A 96 -4.19 6.42 13.26
C LEU A 96 -5.60 7.02 13.07
N GLY A 97 -6.59 6.61 13.85
CA GLY A 97 -7.98 7.04 13.72
C GLY A 97 -8.71 6.45 12.51
N SER A 98 -8.28 5.28 12.03
CA SER A 98 -8.81 4.61 10.84
C SER A 98 -9.72 3.43 11.16
N GLY A 99 -10.70 3.17 10.29
CA GLY A 99 -11.36 1.87 10.22
C GLY A 99 -10.41 0.80 9.68
N TYR A 100 -10.74 -0.47 9.92
CA TYR A 100 -9.95 -1.57 9.38
C TYR A 100 -10.83 -2.80 9.08
N GLU A 101 -10.36 -3.61 8.12
CA GLU A 101 -10.93 -4.92 7.77
C GLU A 101 -9.80 -5.89 7.41
N TRP A 102 -9.97 -7.16 7.73
CA TRP A 102 -9.04 -8.23 7.40
C TRP A 102 -9.70 -9.22 6.46
N LEU A 103 -9.11 -9.43 5.29
CA LEU A 103 -9.52 -10.53 4.41
C LEU A 103 -8.90 -11.84 4.92
N GLU A 104 -9.54 -12.95 4.56
CA GLU A 104 -9.18 -14.27 5.09
C GLU A 104 -8.18 -15.03 4.18
N PHE A 105 -7.31 -14.31 3.46
CA PHE A 105 -6.20 -14.94 2.76
C PHE A 105 -5.00 -15.10 3.70
N SER A 106 -4.35 -16.27 3.62
CA SER A 106 -3.18 -16.56 4.44
C SER A 106 -1.91 -16.08 3.78
N ASP A 107 -0.96 -15.59 4.59
CA ASP A 107 0.39 -15.20 4.18
C ASP A 107 1.13 -16.40 3.54
N HIS A 108 1.91 -16.12 2.49
CA HIS A 108 2.68 -17.11 1.75
C HIS A 108 3.67 -17.90 2.61
N GLN A 109 4.15 -17.34 3.71
CA GLN A 109 5.07 -18.05 4.61
C GLN A 109 4.49 -19.33 5.22
N TYR A 110 3.15 -19.41 5.33
CA TYR A 110 2.43 -20.55 5.88
C TYR A 110 1.96 -21.55 4.85
N LEU A 111 2.09 -21.24 3.55
CA LEU A 111 1.50 -22.02 2.48
C LEU A 111 2.54 -22.62 1.55
N ALA A 112 2.32 -23.88 1.15
CA ALA A 112 3.07 -24.46 0.05
C ALA A 112 2.78 -23.69 -1.26
N PRO A 113 3.74 -23.61 -2.22
CA PRO A 113 3.56 -22.83 -3.43
C PRO A 113 2.27 -23.06 -4.21
N PRO A 114 1.72 -24.30 -4.34
CA PRO A 114 0.46 -24.52 -5.07
C PRO A 114 -0.78 -24.00 -4.34
N ASP A 115 -0.68 -23.78 -3.02
CA ASP A 115 -1.81 -23.36 -2.17
C ASP A 115 -1.82 -21.84 -1.92
N ARG A 116 -0.83 -21.13 -2.43
CA ARG A 116 -0.69 -19.68 -2.28
C ARG A 116 -1.73 -18.94 -3.10
N PRO A 117 -2.40 -17.91 -2.54
CA PRO A 117 -3.36 -17.12 -3.29
C PRO A 117 -2.70 -16.44 -4.49
N THR A 118 -3.44 -16.39 -5.59
CA THR A 118 -3.05 -15.67 -6.81
C THR A 118 -3.78 -14.33 -6.90
N PRO A 119 -3.35 -13.40 -7.77
CA PRO A 119 -4.12 -12.18 -8.03
C PRO A 119 -5.58 -12.44 -8.43
N SER A 120 -5.82 -13.53 -9.18
CA SER A 120 -7.16 -13.92 -9.63
C SER A 120 -8.05 -14.48 -8.51
N ASP A 121 -7.47 -15.00 -7.42
CA ASP A 121 -8.21 -15.44 -6.25
C ASP A 121 -8.59 -14.24 -5.36
N VAL A 122 -7.68 -13.27 -5.23
CA VAL A 122 -7.84 -12.09 -4.36
C VAL A 122 -8.74 -11.03 -4.98
N ALA A 123 -8.59 -10.76 -6.29
CA ALA A 123 -9.29 -9.65 -6.96
C ALA A 123 -10.82 -9.69 -6.81
N PRO A 124 -11.53 -10.82 -6.94
CA PRO A 124 -12.99 -10.84 -6.77
C PRO A 124 -13.45 -10.46 -5.36
N VAL A 125 -12.74 -10.92 -4.33
CA VAL A 125 -13.06 -10.59 -2.92
C VAL A 125 -12.79 -9.10 -2.69
N LEU A 126 -11.62 -8.64 -3.09
CA LEU A 126 -11.23 -7.23 -2.96
C LEU A 126 -12.17 -6.28 -3.73
N ALA A 127 -12.65 -6.70 -4.91
CA ALA A 127 -13.61 -5.92 -5.68
C ALA A 127 -14.95 -5.74 -4.94
N VAL A 128 -15.44 -6.79 -4.27
CA VAL A 128 -16.64 -6.72 -3.43
C VAL A 128 -16.40 -5.80 -2.24
N THR A 129 -15.31 -5.99 -1.51
CA THR A 129 -14.94 -5.15 -0.36
C THR A 129 -14.85 -3.67 -0.76
N ILE A 130 -14.15 -3.35 -1.87
CA ILE A 130 -14.05 -1.97 -2.36
C ILE A 130 -15.43 -1.41 -2.74
N ALA A 131 -16.29 -2.21 -3.37
CA ALA A 131 -17.63 -1.77 -3.74
C ALA A 131 -18.52 -1.49 -2.52
N GLU A 132 -18.40 -2.28 -1.45
CA GLU A 132 -19.14 -2.09 -0.20
C GLU A 132 -18.71 -0.84 0.56
N PHE A 133 -17.41 -0.54 0.61
CA PHE A 133 -16.90 0.70 1.19
C PHE A 133 -17.18 1.92 0.32
N ASP A 134 -17.34 1.74 -0.98
CA ASP A 134 -17.59 2.80 -1.97
C ASP A 134 -16.62 3.99 -1.84
N PRO A 135 -15.28 3.76 -1.84
CA PRO A 135 -14.29 4.82 -1.68
C PRO A 135 -14.22 5.71 -2.93
N THR A 136 -13.87 6.98 -2.73
CA THR A 136 -13.53 7.87 -3.85
C THR A 136 -12.11 7.65 -4.34
N ALA A 137 -11.21 7.20 -3.45
CA ALA A 137 -9.81 6.90 -3.77
C ALA A 137 -9.38 5.59 -3.11
N VAL A 138 -8.63 4.79 -3.86
CA VAL A 138 -8.00 3.54 -3.40
C VAL A 138 -6.49 3.69 -3.46
N PHE A 139 -5.82 3.48 -2.33
CA PHE A 139 -4.36 3.40 -2.24
C PHE A 139 -3.95 1.95 -2.03
N PHE A 140 -2.92 1.51 -2.73
CA PHE A 140 -2.45 0.12 -2.66
C PHE A 140 -0.93 0.05 -2.85
N PRO A 141 -0.25 -1.06 -2.47
CA PRO A 141 1.20 -1.13 -2.54
C PRO A 141 1.71 -0.99 -3.97
N MET A 142 2.87 -0.38 -4.18
CA MET A 142 3.57 -0.37 -5.46
C MET A 142 3.97 -1.80 -5.88
N GLY A 143 4.03 -2.75 -4.97
CA GLY A 143 4.37 -4.14 -5.19
C GLY A 143 5.87 -4.35 -5.40
N LEU A 144 6.68 -3.83 -4.49
CA LEU A 144 8.14 -3.92 -4.54
C LEU A 144 8.65 -5.11 -3.69
N GLY A 145 9.62 -5.85 -4.22
CA GLY A 145 10.48 -6.78 -3.48
C GLY A 145 9.83 -8.07 -2.99
N ASN A 146 8.75 -7.99 -2.24
CA ASN A 146 8.06 -9.14 -1.66
C ASN A 146 7.04 -9.76 -2.63
N PRO A 147 6.98 -11.10 -2.81
CA PRO A 147 5.98 -11.75 -3.66
C PRO A 147 4.53 -11.45 -3.27
N ASP A 148 4.22 -11.31 -1.98
CA ASP A 148 2.89 -10.96 -1.47
C ASP A 148 2.49 -9.54 -1.89
N HIS A 149 3.40 -8.58 -1.79
CA HIS A 149 3.18 -7.22 -2.26
C HIS A 149 2.93 -7.16 -3.77
N VAL A 150 3.69 -7.97 -4.54
CA VAL A 150 3.49 -8.11 -5.99
C VAL A 150 2.11 -8.69 -6.29
N MET A 151 1.71 -9.74 -5.58
CA MET A 151 0.43 -10.41 -5.75
C MET A 151 -0.75 -9.48 -5.44
N VAL A 152 -0.70 -8.77 -4.31
CA VAL A 152 -1.74 -7.80 -3.93
C VAL A 152 -1.79 -6.61 -4.90
N HIS A 153 -0.64 -6.10 -5.33
CA HIS A 153 -0.57 -5.07 -6.36
C HIS A 153 -1.25 -5.53 -7.66
N ASP A 154 -0.90 -6.71 -8.15
CA ASP A 154 -1.46 -7.24 -9.40
C ASP A 154 -2.99 -7.52 -9.25
N ALA A 155 -3.47 -7.95 -8.05
CA ALA A 155 -4.90 -8.06 -7.75
C ALA A 155 -5.61 -6.70 -7.80
N CYS A 156 -5.04 -5.66 -7.21
CA CYS A 156 -5.59 -4.29 -7.28
C CYS A 156 -5.66 -3.77 -8.71
N LEU A 157 -4.69 -4.10 -9.57
CA LEU A 157 -4.75 -3.73 -10.98
C LEU A 157 -5.92 -4.41 -11.72
N LEU A 158 -6.25 -5.66 -11.38
CA LEU A 158 -7.44 -6.35 -11.93
C LEU A 158 -8.73 -5.63 -11.49
N VAL A 159 -8.86 -5.32 -10.20
CA VAL A 159 -10.03 -4.58 -9.69
C VAL A 159 -10.15 -3.20 -10.32
N ARG A 160 -9.03 -2.48 -10.50
CA ARG A 160 -9.01 -1.18 -11.17
C ARG A 160 -9.58 -1.23 -12.59
N GLN A 161 -9.37 -2.31 -13.33
CA GLN A 161 -9.95 -2.46 -14.68
C GLN A 161 -11.47 -2.57 -14.65
N GLU A 162 -12.02 -3.12 -13.57
CA GLU A 162 -13.48 -3.28 -13.37
C GLU A 162 -14.14 -2.05 -12.76
N GLN A 163 -13.38 -1.23 -12.00
CA GLN A 163 -13.85 -0.04 -11.28
C GLN A 163 -13.02 1.22 -11.65
N PRO A 164 -12.97 1.61 -12.96
CA PRO A 164 -12.11 2.68 -13.44
C PRO A 164 -12.57 4.09 -13.03
N GLU A 165 -13.78 4.23 -12.48
CA GLU A 165 -14.36 5.50 -12.04
C GLU A 165 -13.77 6.02 -10.72
N ARG A 166 -13.03 5.19 -10.00
CA ARG A 166 -12.35 5.56 -8.75
C ARG A 166 -10.97 6.10 -9.03
N GLU A 167 -10.45 6.92 -8.12
CA GLU A 167 -9.06 7.34 -8.17
C GLU A 167 -8.15 6.27 -7.59
N TRP A 168 -7.10 5.88 -8.32
CA TRP A 168 -6.21 4.79 -7.94
C TRP A 168 -4.78 5.26 -7.77
N PHE A 169 -4.22 4.99 -6.59
CA PHE A 169 -2.87 5.39 -6.22
C PHE A 169 -2.06 4.19 -5.71
N CYS A 170 -0.77 4.15 -6.07
CA CYS A 170 0.17 3.28 -5.37
C CYS A 170 0.90 4.07 -4.29
N TYR A 171 1.10 3.47 -3.11
CA TYR A 171 2.11 3.92 -2.15
C TYR A 171 3.38 3.08 -2.30
N GLU A 172 4.56 3.69 -2.07
CA GLU A 172 5.83 2.97 -2.12
C GLU A 172 6.02 2.08 -0.90
N ASP A 173 6.30 0.79 -1.15
CA ASP A 173 6.53 -0.20 -0.09
C ASP A 173 7.75 0.17 0.75
N HIS A 174 7.55 0.48 2.02
CA HIS A 174 8.54 1.12 2.90
C HIS A 174 9.85 0.33 2.99
N GLY A 175 9.77 -0.99 3.15
CA GLY A 175 10.93 -1.86 3.26
C GLY A 175 11.77 -1.96 1.98
N TYR A 176 11.14 -1.87 0.80
CA TYR A 176 11.74 -2.25 -0.48
C TYR A 176 12.09 -1.08 -1.40
N LYS A 177 11.50 0.11 -1.23
CA LYS A 177 11.71 1.27 -2.10
C LYS A 177 13.17 1.75 -2.20
N HIS A 178 13.99 1.36 -1.25
CA HIS A 178 15.41 1.72 -1.21
C HIS A 178 16.33 0.76 -1.98
N ILE A 179 15.80 -0.36 -2.48
CA ILE A 179 16.57 -1.30 -3.29
C ILE A 179 16.85 -0.66 -4.65
N PRO A 180 18.14 -0.46 -5.02
CA PRO A 180 18.49 0.26 -6.24
C PRO A 180 17.86 -0.36 -7.48
N GLY A 181 17.17 0.46 -8.28
CA GLY A 181 16.56 0.06 -9.54
C GLY A 181 15.20 -0.62 -9.43
N LEU A 182 14.77 -1.08 -8.25
CA LEU A 182 13.53 -1.85 -8.10
C LEU A 182 12.29 -1.00 -8.40
N LEU A 183 12.22 0.21 -7.88
CA LEU A 183 11.14 1.16 -8.18
C LEU A 183 11.11 1.52 -9.68
N ALA A 184 12.26 1.83 -10.28
CA ALA A 184 12.34 2.16 -11.70
C ALA A 184 11.89 0.99 -12.59
N TRP A 185 12.26 -0.25 -12.22
CA TRP A 185 11.78 -1.46 -12.89
C TRP A 185 10.26 -1.60 -12.80
N ARG A 186 9.66 -1.37 -11.62
CA ARG A 186 8.20 -1.46 -11.42
C ARG A 186 7.47 -0.38 -12.23
N VAL A 187 7.94 0.86 -12.21
CA VAL A 187 7.37 1.94 -13.02
C VAL A 187 7.41 1.60 -14.50
N ALA A 188 8.54 1.09 -15.01
CA ALA A 188 8.64 0.66 -16.41
C ALA A 188 7.67 -0.51 -16.74
N LYS A 189 7.46 -1.45 -15.81
CA LYS A 189 6.46 -2.53 -15.98
C LYS A 189 5.04 -1.98 -16.06
N LEU A 190 4.68 -1.02 -15.22
CA LEU A 190 3.37 -0.36 -15.24
C LEU A 190 3.15 0.40 -16.56
N LEU A 191 4.12 1.19 -17.01
CA LEU A 191 4.03 1.93 -18.29
C LEU A 191 3.74 1.00 -19.47
N ARG A 192 4.34 -0.20 -19.49
CA ARG A 192 4.06 -1.21 -20.55
C ARG A 192 2.66 -1.83 -20.43
N ALA A 193 2.12 -1.95 -19.23
CA ALA A 193 0.80 -2.51 -18.96
C ALA A 193 -0.33 -1.47 -19.08
N GLN A 194 0.02 -0.22 -19.36
CA GLN A 194 -0.86 0.92 -19.60
C GLN A 194 -1.65 1.53 -18.41
N PRO A 195 -1.53 1.20 -17.14
CA PRO A 195 -1.75 2.22 -16.14
C PRO A 195 -0.53 3.15 -16.13
N TRP A 196 -0.74 4.44 -16.38
CA TRP A 196 0.34 5.43 -16.44
C TRP A 196 0.66 5.93 -15.01
N PRO A 197 1.78 5.47 -14.39
CA PRO A 197 2.12 5.89 -13.03
C PRO A 197 2.76 7.28 -13.06
N THR A 198 2.07 8.24 -12.44
CA THR A 198 2.57 9.61 -12.28
C THR A 198 2.83 9.90 -10.82
N PRO A 199 4.00 10.42 -10.42
CA PRO A 199 4.23 10.86 -9.05
C PRO A 199 3.12 11.82 -8.60
N ALA A 200 2.51 11.55 -7.44
CA ALA A 200 1.36 12.30 -6.95
C ALA A 200 1.70 13.10 -5.70
N ILE A 201 1.29 14.37 -5.68
CA ILE A 201 1.35 15.23 -4.50
C ILE A 201 0.01 15.12 -3.79
N VAL A 202 -0.08 14.15 -2.91
CA VAL A 202 -1.29 13.89 -2.12
C VAL A 202 -1.27 14.80 -0.89
N PRO A 203 -2.27 15.68 -0.70
CA PRO A 203 -2.33 16.52 0.49
C PRO A 203 -2.45 15.65 1.75
N HIS A 204 -1.53 15.81 2.69
CA HIS A 204 -1.60 15.20 4.03
C HIS A 204 -0.77 16.00 5.03
N VAL A 205 -1.05 15.81 6.31
CA VAL A 205 -0.33 16.47 7.39
C VAL A 205 0.64 15.47 8.03
N PRO A 206 1.95 15.61 7.84
CA PRO A 206 2.91 14.73 8.50
C PRO A 206 2.86 14.89 10.02
N ASP A 207 2.60 13.78 10.72
CA ASP A 207 2.73 13.67 12.17
C ASP A 207 3.63 12.48 12.49
N GLU A 208 4.93 12.75 12.59
CA GLU A 208 5.97 11.73 12.80
C GLU A 208 5.79 10.99 14.13
N GLU A 209 5.31 11.67 15.17
CA GLU A 209 5.10 11.03 16.47
C GLU A 209 3.89 10.09 16.44
N LEU A 210 2.80 10.51 15.80
CA LEU A 210 1.60 9.68 15.63
C LEU A 210 1.93 8.44 14.81
N LYS A 211 2.57 8.62 13.64
CA LYS A 211 2.97 7.51 12.78
C LYS A 211 3.92 6.55 13.50
N ARG A 212 4.91 7.08 14.22
CA ARG A 212 5.82 6.27 15.02
C ARG A 212 5.06 5.44 16.06
N ARG A 213 4.12 6.04 16.78
CA ARG A 213 3.28 5.33 17.77
C ARG A 213 2.49 4.20 17.12
N ALA A 214 1.90 4.43 15.95
CA ALA A 214 1.16 3.40 15.22
C ALA A 214 2.08 2.23 14.81
N ILE A 215 3.25 2.52 14.23
CA ILE A 215 4.22 1.49 13.84
C ILE A 215 4.67 0.66 15.06
N TRP A 216 4.87 1.30 16.23
CA TRP A 216 5.29 0.61 17.46
C TRP A 216 4.19 -0.27 18.09
N CYS A 217 2.94 -0.21 17.59
CA CYS A 217 1.92 -1.19 17.97
C CYS A 217 2.19 -2.60 17.42
N TYR A 218 2.91 -2.70 16.29
CA TYR A 218 3.26 -3.99 15.66
C TYR A 218 4.46 -4.64 16.32
N THR A 219 4.35 -4.95 17.61
CA THR A 219 5.47 -5.42 18.45
C THR A 219 6.14 -6.67 17.91
N SER A 220 5.35 -7.58 17.31
CA SER A 220 5.86 -8.80 16.70
C SER A 220 6.62 -8.57 15.37
N GLN A 221 6.50 -7.38 14.78
CA GLN A 221 7.15 -7.03 13.51
C GLN A 221 8.44 -6.22 13.70
N ILE A 222 8.63 -5.59 14.87
CA ILE A 222 9.76 -4.67 15.11
C ILE A 222 11.10 -5.36 14.91
N ALA A 223 11.31 -6.52 15.57
CA ALA A 223 12.61 -7.21 15.52
C ALA A 223 12.94 -7.73 14.11
N PRO A 224 12.04 -8.44 13.39
CA PRO A 224 12.30 -8.87 12.02
C PRO A 224 12.47 -7.70 11.05
N LEU A 225 11.67 -6.63 11.16
CA LEU A 225 11.81 -5.43 10.31
C LEU A 225 13.12 -4.67 10.59
N GLU A 226 13.55 -4.62 11.85
CA GLU A 226 14.85 -4.03 12.20
C GLU A 226 15.99 -4.81 11.56
N GLN A 227 15.95 -6.14 11.62
CA GLN A 227 16.98 -7.01 11.05
C GLN A 227 17.03 -6.91 9.52
N GLU A 228 15.91 -6.94 8.84
CA GLU A 228 15.84 -6.98 7.39
C GLU A 228 15.91 -5.59 6.75
N HIS A 229 15.28 -4.59 7.36
CA HIS A 229 15.05 -3.29 6.75
C HIS A 229 15.61 -2.10 7.53
N ALA A 230 16.29 -2.31 8.67
CA ALA A 230 16.78 -1.23 9.54
C ALA A 230 15.66 -0.21 9.87
N LEU A 231 14.53 -0.72 10.37
CA LEU A 231 13.29 0.02 10.62
C LEU A 231 13.53 1.30 11.42
N SER A 232 14.25 1.21 12.55
CA SER A 232 14.51 2.35 13.44
C SER A 232 15.20 3.49 12.70
N ALA A 233 16.24 3.19 11.93
CA ALA A 233 16.97 4.21 11.16
C ALA A 233 16.10 4.88 10.09
N ARG A 234 15.14 4.16 9.52
CA ARG A 234 14.23 4.70 8.52
C ARG A 234 13.16 5.61 9.12
N ILE A 235 12.62 5.23 10.28
CA ILE A 235 11.66 6.05 11.03
C ILE A 235 12.35 7.32 11.53
N GLU A 236 13.53 7.22 12.13
CA GLU A 236 14.32 8.36 12.58
C GLU A 236 14.77 9.26 11.42
N GLY A 237 15.08 8.66 10.28
CA GLY A 237 15.43 9.36 9.04
C GLY A 237 14.25 10.08 8.38
N ARG A 238 13.05 9.94 8.90
CA ARG A 238 11.81 10.56 8.39
C ARG A 238 11.65 10.37 6.89
N VAL A 239 11.72 9.11 6.45
CA VAL A 239 11.56 8.78 5.04
C VAL A 239 10.15 9.14 4.61
N PRO A 240 9.96 10.08 3.65
CA PRO A 240 8.63 10.55 3.27
C PRO A 240 7.81 9.47 2.61
N GLU A 241 6.49 9.54 2.80
CA GLU A 241 5.53 8.77 2.01
C GLU A 241 5.54 9.27 0.58
N GLN A 242 5.50 8.36 -0.37
CA GLN A 242 5.49 8.67 -1.80
C GLN A 242 4.34 7.94 -2.46
N PHE A 243 3.60 8.67 -3.28
CA PHE A 243 2.41 8.17 -3.95
C PHE A 243 2.54 8.31 -5.47
N TRP A 244 1.88 7.41 -6.18
CA TRP A 244 1.85 7.37 -7.64
C TRP A 244 0.40 7.24 -8.10
N HIS A 245 -0.11 8.24 -8.80
CA HIS A 245 -1.44 8.18 -9.39
C HIS A 245 -1.42 7.30 -10.65
N LEU A 246 -2.36 6.37 -10.76
CA LEU A 246 -2.53 5.52 -11.93
C LEU A 246 -3.61 6.09 -12.84
N ALA A 247 -3.24 7.04 -13.68
CA ALA A 247 -4.12 7.67 -14.64
C ALA A 247 -4.07 6.97 -16.02
N PRO A 248 -4.99 7.26 -16.94
CA PRO A 248 -4.77 6.97 -18.35
C PRO A 248 -3.57 7.77 -18.89
N PRO A 249 -2.92 7.28 -19.97
CA PRO A 249 -1.85 8.03 -20.62
C PRO A 249 -2.32 9.44 -21.00
N PRO A 250 -1.44 10.45 -20.94
CA PRO A 250 -1.76 11.78 -21.46
C PRO A 250 -2.15 11.73 -22.95
N ALA A 251 -3.03 12.64 -23.38
CA ALA A 251 -3.46 12.71 -24.76
C ALA A 251 -2.27 12.82 -25.73
N GLY A 252 -2.23 11.96 -26.74
CA GLY A 252 -1.13 11.86 -27.70
C GLY A 252 0.00 10.90 -27.29
N TRP A 253 -0.10 10.26 -26.11
CA TRP A 253 0.89 9.29 -25.61
C TRP A 253 0.36 7.86 -25.54
N GLU A 254 -0.86 7.63 -26.00
CA GLU A 254 -1.57 6.34 -25.86
C GLU A 254 -0.82 5.16 -26.52
N GLY A 255 0.00 5.41 -27.52
CA GLY A 255 0.79 4.37 -28.20
C GLY A 255 2.24 4.27 -27.74
N MET A 256 2.68 5.08 -26.78
CA MET A 256 4.10 5.14 -26.38
C MET A 256 4.55 3.92 -25.57
N ALA A 257 3.62 3.15 -25.00
CA ALA A 257 3.94 1.90 -24.31
C ALA A 257 4.66 0.87 -25.21
N ASP A 258 4.44 0.93 -26.51
CA ASP A 258 5.08 0.04 -27.50
C ASP A 258 6.53 0.46 -27.78
N LEU A 259 6.96 1.64 -27.33
CA LEU A 259 8.31 2.19 -27.55
C LEU A 259 9.25 2.03 -26.35
N ILE A 260 8.73 1.55 -25.22
CA ILE A 260 9.47 1.30 -23.96
C ILE A 260 9.56 -0.22 -23.74
#